data_acbff6670b373a933b2683cebb402746
#
_entry.id   acbff6670b373a933b2683cebb402746
#
_cell.length_a   1.000
_cell.length_b   1.000
_cell.length_c   1.000
_cell.angle_alpha   90.00
_cell.angle_beta   90.00
_cell.angle_gamma   90.00
#
_symmetry.space_group_name_H-M   'P 1'
#
loop_
_entity.id
_entity.type
_entity.pdbx_description
1 polymer ?
#
loop_
_entity_poly.entity_id
_entity_poly.type
_entity_poly.pdbx_seq_one_letter_code
_entity_poly.pdbx_strand_id
1 'polypeptide(L)'
;VSGLPRSVYLHVPFCRHRCGYCDFTLVAGRDDLIDQYLEALERELRRLTQPLEIDTLYLGGGTPSHLGGERLERLFAMLRQTLHPVEHAEITLEANPLDVNEPFVAAARRCGVTRVSLGSQSLDIATLRVLDRDHMPDDVRRASGMLAEAGMSRSLDLMTAAPGQTVTDVERDLEAIVSLEPEHVSVYCLTWEQGTAFETQRRKGLLEPVTDLAERAMFEAAIDRLGDAGFEHYEVSNFARPGHRCRHNEAYWDLRPWEAFGPGAARFDGRTRVTNHRSTTTWIKRVLGGHDPTGDRDAMSAEEAARERLVVGLRRRAGITVADFETVSGFTPRQLAAKSIDRWIADGLAVEEEGRLWLTRDGLLVSDSLWADVL
;
A
#
# COMPACT_ATOMS: atom_id res chain seq x y z
N VAL A 1 13.81 -19.28 8.77
CA VAL A 1 12.58 -19.75 9.47
C VAL A 1 11.47 -19.84 8.43
N SER A 2 11.23 -21.03 7.86
CA SER A 2 10.10 -21.30 6.97
C SER A 2 8.84 -21.56 7.78
N GLY A 3 8.26 -20.50 8.34
CA GLY A 3 6.91 -20.57 8.89
C GLY A 3 5.88 -20.37 7.79
N LEU A 4 4.64 -20.87 7.98
CA LEU A 4 3.52 -20.54 7.09
C LEU A 4 3.29 -19.02 7.09
N PRO A 5 2.90 -18.44 5.95
CA PRO A 5 2.59 -17.02 5.87
C PRO A 5 1.43 -16.66 6.80
N ARG A 6 1.60 -15.56 7.54
CA ARG A 6 0.59 -15.03 8.47
C ARG A 6 -0.03 -13.72 7.99
N SER A 7 0.42 -13.22 6.85
CA SER A 7 -0.12 -12.04 6.18
C SER A 7 -0.68 -12.44 4.82
N VAL A 8 -1.88 -11.95 4.49
CA VAL A 8 -2.54 -12.26 3.21
C VAL A 8 -2.96 -10.97 2.53
N TYR A 9 -2.61 -10.84 1.26
CA TYR A 9 -3.09 -9.79 0.37
C TYR A 9 -4.12 -10.35 -0.60
N LEU A 10 -5.22 -9.64 -0.76
CA LEU A 10 -6.26 -9.96 -1.74
C LEU A 10 -6.43 -8.80 -2.72
N HIS A 11 -6.18 -9.07 -4.00
CA HIS A 11 -6.34 -8.07 -5.05
C HIS A 11 -7.74 -8.09 -5.63
N VAL A 12 -8.50 -7.02 -5.41
CA VAL A 12 -9.83 -6.79 -5.98
C VAL A 12 -9.72 -5.76 -7.11
N PRO A 13 -9.80 -6.17 -8.39
CA PRO A 13 -9.39 -5.33 -9.52
C PRO A 13 -10.45 -4.34 -10.01
N PHE A 14 -11.56 -4.14 -9.32
CA PHE A 14 -12.70 -3.38 -9.84
C PHE A 14 -12.68 -1.93 -9.38
N CYS A 15 -12.92 -1.01 -10.33
CA CYS A 15 -13.14 0.41 -10.06
C CYS A 15 -14.31 0.91 -10.89
N ARG A 16 -14.97 1.98 -10.43
CA ARG A 16 -16.01 2.67 -11.18
C ARG A 16 -15.42 3.31 -12.45
N HIS A 17 -14.29 4.00 -12.32
CA HIS A 17 -13.48 4.53 -13.41
C HIS A 17 -11.98 4.40 -13.09
N ARG A 18 -11.12 4.63 -14.08
CA ARG A 18 -9.68 4.67 -13.90
C ARG A 18 -9.21 6.11 -13.81
N CYS A 19 -8.68 6.52 -12.67
CA CYS A 19 -8.06 7.83 -12.50
C CYS A 19 -6.87 7.99 -13.46
N GLY A 20 -6.62 9.22 -13.94
CA GLY A 20 -5.62 9.47 -14.96
C GLY A 20 -4.18 9.13 -14.60
N TYR A 21 -3.84 9.08 -13.31
CA TYR A 21 -2.51 8.74 -12.79
C TYR A 21 -2.33 7.24 -12.47
N CYS A 22 -3.42 6.45 -12.41
CA CYS A 22 -3.40 5.12 -11.83
C CYS A 22 -2.82 4.07 -12.78
N ASP A 23 -1.75 3.37 -12.35
CA ASP A 23 -1.10 2.26 -13.06
C ASP A 23 -1.49 0.88 -12.49
N PHE A 24 -2.32 0.83 -11.44
CA PHE A 24 -2.68 -0.41 -10.79
C PHE A 24 -3.37 -1.39 -11.73
N THR A 25 -3.22 -2.68 -11.40
CA THR A 25 -3.95 -3.77 -12.04
C THR A 25 -5.44 -3.63 -11.74
N LEU A 26 -6.19 -3.04 -12.66
CA LEU A 26 -7.63 -2.84 -12.48
C LEU A 26 -8.40 -2.86 -13.79
N VAL A 27 -9.70 -3.10 -13.69
CA VAL A 27 -10.69 -2.95 -14.76
C VAL A 27 -11.77 -1.98 -14.29
N ALA A 28 -12.02 -0.94 -15.09
CA ALA A 28 -13.03 0.07 -14.79
C ALA A 28 -14.31 -0.20 -15.58
N GLY A 29 -15.47 -0.05 -14.91
CA GLY A 29 -16.79 -0.21 -15.55
C GLY A 29 -17.06 -1.63 -16.05
N ARG A 30 -16.46 -2.67 -15.44
CA ARG A 30 -16.60 -4.06 -15.83
C ARG A 30 -17.21 -4.90 -14.71
N ASP A 31 -18.31 -4.43 -14.15
CA ASP A 31 -19.05 -5.12 -13.09
C ASP A 31 -19.63 -6.47 -13.52
N ASP A 32 -19.78 -6.65 -14.85
CA ASP A 32 -20.15 -7.92 -15.49
C ASP A 32 -19.15 -9.06 -15.19
N LEU A 33 -17.93 -8.75 -14.80
CA LEU A 33 -16.88 -9.72 -14.48
C LEU A 33 -16.83 -10.09 -12.98
N ILE A 34 -17.53 -9.38 -12.10
CA ILE A 34 -17.37 -9.57 -10.65
C ILE A 34 -17.72 -11.01 -10.23
N ASP A 35 -18.80 -11.56 -10.72
CA ASP A 35 -19.21 -12.93 -10.33
C ASP A 35 -18.23 -13.99 -10.85
N GLN A 36 -17.71 -13.83 -12.07
CA GLN A 36 -16.66 -14.70 -12.61
C GLN A 36 -15.34 -14.56 -11.83
N TYR A 37 -15.00 -13.35 -11.40
CA TYR A 37 -13.86 -13.10 -10.54
C TYR A 37 -14.00 -13.81 -9.19
N LEU A 38 -15.16 -13.72 -8.54
CA LEU A 38 -15.41 -14.41 -7.27
C LEU A 38 -15.32 -15.93 -7.41
N GLU A 39 -15.86 -16.50 -8.51
CA GLU A 39 -15.72 -17.94 -8.81
C GLU A 39 -14.25 -18.32 -9.03
N ALA A 40 -13.52 -17.52 -9.80
CA ALA A 40 -12.09 -17.77 -10.04
C ALA A 40 -11.29 -17.66 -8.72
N LEU A 41 -11.57 -16.66 -7.89
CA LEU A 41 -10.92 -16.50 -6.60
C LEU A 41 -11.17 -17.68 -5.66
N GLU A 42 -12.40 -18.21 -5.62
CA GLU A 42 -12.72 -19.42 -4.85
C GLU A 42 -11.89 -20.62 -5.31
N ARG A 43 -11.70 -20.78 -6.62
CA ARG A 43 -10.83 -21.85 -7.16
C ARG A 43 -9.36 -21.61 -6.84
N GLU A 44 -8.90 -20.37 -6.89
CA GLU A 44 -7.52 -20.04 -6.55
C GLU A 44 -7.23 -20.28 -5.06
N LEU A 45 -8.15 -19.96 -4.17
CA LEU A 45 -8.02 -20.22 -2.73
C LEU A 45 -7.82 -21.72 -2.42
N ARG A 46 -8.38 -22.61 -3.24
CA ARG A 46 -8.21 -24.07 -3.09
C ARG A 46 -6.79 -24.58 -3.34
N ARG A 47 -5.87 -23.74 -3.83
CA ARG A 47 -4.43 -24.10 -3.88
C ARG A 47 -3.80 -24.22 -2.49
N LEU A 48 -4.42 -23.61 -1.48
CA LEU A 48 -4.01 -23.79 -0.10
C LEU A 48 -4.32 -25.23 0.31
N THR A 49 -3.29 -25.98 0.67
CA THR A 49 -3.43 -27.40 1.09
C THR A 49 -3.95 -27.55 2.51
N GLN A 50 -3.90 -26.46 3.29
CA GLN A 50 -4.41 -26.36 4.65
C GLN A 50 -4.85 -24.92 4.93
N PRO A 51 -5.78 -24.70 5.86
CA PRO A 51 -6.12 -23.35 6.31
C PRO A 51 -4.92 -22.61 6.87
N LEU A 52 -4.88 -21.28 6.68
CA LEU A 52 -3.85 -20.41 7.23
C LEU A 52 -4.39 -19.64 8.44
N GLU A 53 -3.68 -19.69 9.56
CA GLU A 53 -3.83 -18.71 10.63
C GLU A 53 -3.18 -17.41 10.22
N ILE A 54 -3.93 -16.31 10.23
CA ILE A 54 -3.45 -15.03 9.73
C ILE A 54 -3.53 -13.92 10.78
N ASP A 55 -2.47 -13.11 10.85
CA ASP A 55 -2.39 -11.90 11.66
C ASP A 55 -2.95 -10.70 10.91
N THR A 56 -2.82 -10.69 9.57
CA THR A 56 -3.30 -9.59 8.74
C THR A 56 -3.94 -10.10 7.45
N LEU A 57 -5.06 -9.48 7.07
CA LEU A 57 -5.69 -9.59 5.76
C LEU A 57 -5.85 -8.20 5.17
N TYR A 58 -5.32 -7.97 3.98
CA TYR A 58 -5.44 -6.69 3.29
C TYR A 58 -6.15 -6.87 1.95
N LEU A 59 -7.30 -6.24 1.80
CA LEU A 59 -8.06 -6.17 0.55
C LEU A 59 -7.73 -4.83 -0.13
N GLY A 60 -7.06 -4.90 -1.27
CA GLY A 60 -6.64 -3.72 -2.02
C GLY A 60 -6.69 -3.91 -3.52
N GLY A 61 -6.10 -2.99 -4.26
CA GLY A 61 -5.86 -3.08 -5.70
C GLY A 61 -6.60 -2.06 -6.55
N GLY A 62 -7.83 -2.35 -6.95
CA GLY A 62 -8.72 -1.38 -7.57
C GLY A 62 -9.45 -0.59 -6.48
N THR A 63 -10.67 -0.99 -6.19
CA THR A 63 -11.49 -0.41 -5.13
C THR A 63 -12.36 -1.53 -4.52
N PRO A 64 -11.89 -2.22 -3.46
CA PRO A 64 -12.63 -3.31 -2.86
C PRO A 64 -14.04 -2.93 -2.38
N SER A 65 -14.25 -1.69 -1.92
CA SER A 65 -15.58 -1.18 -1.53
C SER A 65 -16.58 -1.17 -2.69
N HIS A 66 -16.11 -1.13 -3.94
CA HIS A 66 -16.95 -1.16 -5.13
C HIS A 66 -17.74 -2.48 -5.30
N LEU A 67 -17.32 -3.56 -4.63
CA LEU A 67 -18.10 -4.81 -4.59
C LEU A 67 -19.50 -4.63 -3.99
N GLY A 68 -19.68 -3.65 -3.11
CA GLY A 68 -20.89 -3.47 -2.32
C GLY A 68 -21.05 -4.50 -1.19
N GLY A 69 -22.03 -4.30 -0.32
CA GLY A 69 -22.17 -5.10 0.90
C GLY A 69 -22.40 -6.60 0.67
N GLU A 70 -23.30 -6.95 -0.22
CA GLU A 70 -23.67 -8.36 -0.49
C GLU A 70 -22.50 -9.18 -1.05
N ARG A 71 -21.81 -8.65 -2.07
CA ARG A 71 -20.64 -9.33 -2.66
C ARG A 71 -19.45 -9.37 -1.71
N LEU A 72 -19.30 -8.34 -0.86
CA LEU A 72 -18.31 -8.33 0.20
C LEU A 72 -18.57 -9.46 1.21
N GLU A 73 -19.80 -9.66 1.66
CA GLU A 73 -20.17 -10.75 2.55
C GLU A 73 -19.92 -12.12 1.92
N ARG A 74 -20.29 -12.30 0.65
CA ARG A 74 -19.99 -13.52 -0.13
C ARG A 74 -18.49 -13.78 -0.19
N LEU A 75 -17.68 -12.75 -0.47
CA LEU A 75 -16.23 -12.83 -0.48
C LEU A 75 -15.69 -13.31 0.87
N PHE A 76 -16.11 -12.68 1.96
CA PHE A 76 -15.65 -13.06 3.30
C PHE A 76 -16.12 -14.45 3.72
N ALA A 77 -17.29 -14.90 3.29
CA ALA A 77 -17.77 -16.27 3.51
C ALA A 77 -16.83 -17.30 2.85
N MET A 78 -16.32 -17.02 1.64
CA MET A 78 -15.32 -17.87 0.98
C MET A 78 -13.97 -17.84 1.72
N LEU A 79 -13.49 -16.64 2.08
CA LEU A 79 -12.19 -16.47 2.75
C LEU A 79 -12.13 -17.24 4.07
N ARG A 80 -13.20 -17.22 4.85
CA ARG A 80 -13.27 -17.91 6.16
C ARG A 80 -13.15 -19.43 6.07
N GLN A 81 -13.31 -20.03 4.89
CA GLN A 81 -13.10 -21.47 4.71
C GLN A 81 -11.62 -21.85 4.72
N THR A 82 -10.73 -20.90 4.39
CA THR A 82 -9.30 -21.16 4.21
C THR A 82 -8.40 -20.20 5.01
N LEU A 83 -8.91 -19.05 5.41
CA LEU A 83 -8.18 -18.06 6.20
C LEU A 83 -8.83 -17.92 7.57
N HIS A 84 -8.06 -18.20 8.61
CA HIS A 84 -8.51 -18.15 10.01
C HIS A 84 -7.81 -16.98 10.71
N PRO A 85 -8.43 -15.79 10.78
CA PRO A 85 -7.88 -14.67 11.51
C PRO A 85 -7.73 -15.03 12.99
N VAL A 86 -6.55 -14.75 13.54
CA VAL A 86 -6.33 -14.88 14.99
C VAL A 86 -7.10 -13.79 15.75
N GLU A 87 -7.20 -13.95 17.06
CA GLU A 87 -7.72 -12.87 17.91
C GLU A 87 -6.91 -11.58 17.68
N HIS A 88 -7.61 -10.46 17.49
CA HIS A 88 -7.01 -9.15 17.14
C HIS A 88 -6.27 -9.10 15.79
N ALA A 89 -6.59 -9.96 14.83
CA ALA A 89 -6.09 -9.82 13.46
C ALA A 89 -6.48 -8.46 12.87
N GLU A 90 -5.56 -7.85 12.11
CA GLU A 90 -5.86 -6.65 11.32
C GLU A 90 -6.51 -7.05 10.00
N ILE A 91 -7.73 -6.62 9.77
CA ILE A 91 -8.43 -6.83 8.50
C ILE A 91 -8.66 -5.46 7.88
N THR A 92 -7.85 -5.13 6.87
CA THR A 92 -7.88 -3.85 6.15
C THR A 92 -8.63 -3.96 4.84
N LEU A 93 -9.42 -2.93 4.51
CA LEU A 93 -10.13 -2.81 3.25
C LEU A 93 -9.97 -1.40 2.68
N GLU A 94 -9.54 -1.29 1.41
CA GLU A 94 -9.49 -0.02 0.69
C GLU A 94 -10.88 0.40 0.22
N ALA A 95 -11.21 1.68 0.40
CA ALA A 95 -12.53 2.20 0.05
C ALA A 95 -12.45 3.55 -0.67
N ASN A 96 -13.38 3.74 -1.64
CA ASN A 96 -13.67 5.06 -2.18
C ASN A 96 -14.67 5.76 -1.24
N PRO A 97 -14.49 7.07 -0.95
CA PRO A 97 -15.44 7.84 -0.11
C PRO A 97 -16.89 7.72 -0.53
N LEU A 98 -17.20 7.61 -1.83
CA LEU A 98 -18.56 7.47 -2.35
C LEU A 98 -19.21 6.12 -2.02
N ASP A 99 -18.41 5.06 -1.82
CA ASP A 99 -18.94 3.72 -1.54
C ASP A 99 -19.27 3.54 -0.06
N VAL A 100 -18.72 4.39 0.82
CA VAL A 100 -18.94 4.32 2.26
C VAL A 100 -20.32 4.87 2.60
N ASN A 101 -21.24 3.98 2.92
CA ASN A 101 -22.61 4.23 3.34
C ASN A 101 -23.03 3.23 4.43
N GLU A 102 -24.19 3.42 5.06
CA GLU A 102 -24.65 2.54 6.15
C GLU A 102 -24.66 1.04 5.77
N PRO A 103 -25.21 0.61 4.61
CA PRO A 103 -25.15 -0.79 4.21
C PRO A 103 -23.74 -1.33 4.08
N PHE A 104 -22.79 -0.55 3.51
CA PHE A 104 -21.38 -0.95 3.40
C PHE A 104 -20.74 -1.09 4.77
N VAL A 105 -20.89 -0.09 5.65
CA VAL A 105 -20.31 -0.11 7.00
C VAL A 105 -20.85 -1.29 7.80
N ALA A 106 -22.16 -1.56 7.73
CA ALA A 106 -22.78 -2.70 8.40
C ALA A 106 -22.22 -4.04 7.87
N ALA A 107 -22.07 -4.19 6.55
CA ALA A 107 -21.47 -5.38 5.94
C ALA A 107 -20.01 -5.55 6.33
N ALA A 108 -19.21 -4.49 6.25
CA ALA A 108 -17.79 -4.51 6.63
C ALA A 108 -17.61 -4.96 8.10
N ARG A 109 -18.45 -4.46 9.02
CA ARG A 109 -18.46 -4.91 10.43
C ARG A 109 -18.80 -6.40 10.58
N ARG A 110 -19.84 -6.89 9.89
CA ARG A 110 -20.18 -8.33 9.91
C ARG A 110 -19.06 -9.19 9.32
N CYS A 111 -18.33 -8.66 8.36
CA CYS A 111 -17.14 -9.29 7.80
C CYS A 111 -15.93 -9.30 8.75
N GLY A 112 -15.95 -8.50 9.81
CA GLY A 112 -14.84 -8.39 10.76
C GLY A 112 -13.74 -7.43 10.30
N VAL A 113 -14.05 -6.50 9.36
CA VAL A 113 -13.12 -5.45 8.95
C VAL A 113 -12.81 -4.56 10.16
N THR A 114 -11.52 -4.40 10.47
CA THR A 114 -11.05 -3.62 11.62
C THR A 114 -10.50 -2.26 11.21
N ARG A 115 -10.07 -2.12 9.93
CA ARG A 115 -9.43 -0.95 9.38
C ARG A 115 -9.93 -0.66 7.97
N VAL A 116 -10.17 0.61 7.66
CA VAL A 116 -10.49 1.05 6.30
C VAL A 116 -9.47 2.09 5.84
N SER A 117 -8.84 1.86 4.67
CA SER A 117 -8.01 2.85 3.99
C SER A 117 -8.89 3.61 3.00
N LEU A 118 -9.11 4.88 3.27
CA LEU A 118 -10.00 5.73 2.50
C LEU A 118 -9.20 6.55 1.49
N GLY A 119 -9.40 6.27 0.21
CA GLY A 119 -8.72 6.98 -0.88
C GLY A 119 -9.23 8.42 -1.00
N SER A 120 -8.91 9.29 -0.05
CA SER A 120 -9.31 10.70 -0.02
C SER A 120 -8.54 11.54 -1.03
N GLN A 121 -7.27 11.30 -1.20
CA GLN A 121 -6.31 11.93 -2.11
C GLN A 121 -6.11 13.44 -1.85
N SER A 122 -7.15 14.22 -1.64
CA SER A 122 -7.15 15.63 -1.27
C SER A 122 -8.51 16.03 -0.68
N LEU A 123 -8.55 17.14 0.06
CA LEU A 123 -9.78 17.81 0.49
C LEU A 123 -9.97 19.17 -0.21
N ASP A 124 -9.16 19.44 -1.24
CA ASP A 124 -9.32 20.56 -2.16
C ASP A 124 -10.00 20.13 -3.47
N ILE A 125 -11.08 20.82 -3.85
CA ILE A 125 -11.87 20.50 -5.07
C ILE A 125 -11.04 20.63 -6.35
N ALA A 126 -10.15 21.62 -6.41
CA ALA A 126 -9.34 21.85 -7.61
C ALA A 126 -8.34 20.71 -7.80
N THR A 127 -7.67 20.29 -6.72
CA THR A 127 -6.75 19.15 -6.71
C THR A 127 -7.47 17.85 -7.05
N LEU A 128 -8.65 17.56 -6.46
CA LEU A 128 -9.44 16.38 -6.79
C LEU A 128 -9.82 16.32 -8.27
N ARG A 129 -10.20 17.46 -8.89
CA ARG A 129 -10.48 17.52 -10.33
C ARG A 129 -9.26 17.24 -11.19
N VAL A 130 -8.09 17.77 -10.80
CA VAL A 130 -6.83 17.48 -11.48
C VAL A 130 -6.48 16.01 -11.40
N LEU A 131 -6.69 15.39 -10.24
CA LEU A 131 -6.47 13.96 -10.00
C LEU A 131 -7.54 13.04 -10.60
N ASP A 132 -8.51 13.61 -11.35
CA ASP A 132 -9.60 12.85 -11.98
C ASP A 132 -10.39 12.01 -10.94
N ARG A 133 -10.68 12.64 -9.77
CA ARG A 133 -11.47 12.01 -8.68
C ARG A 133 -12.94 12.37 -8.79
N ASP A 134 -13.80 11.40 -8.51
CA ASP A 134 -15.26 11.49 -8.64
C ASP A 134 -15.96 11.93 -7.34
N HIS A 135 -15.26 11.93 -6.21
CA HIS A 135 -15.79 12.35 -4.90
C HIS A 135 -15.43 13.81 -4.58
N MET A 136 -16.16 14.36 -3.63
CA MET A 136 -15.97 15.71 -3.10
C MET A 136 -15.40 15.66 -1.68
N PRO A 137 -14.81 16.75 -1.15
CA PRO A 137 -14.29 16.81 0.22
C PRO A 137 -15.34 16.41 1.29
N ASP A 138 -16.60 16.75 1.10
CA ASP A 138 -17.67 16.39 2.03
C ASP A 138 -17.97 14.88 2.04
N ASP A 139 -17.72 14.18 0.95
CA ASP A 139 -17.82 12.71 0.91
C ASP A 139 -16.74 12.07 1.80
N VAL A 140 -15.54 12.64 1.82
CA VAL A 140 -14.44 12.18 2.69
C VAL A 140 -14.83 12.40 4.17
N ARG A 141 -15.33 13.60 4.51
CA ARG A 141 -15.76 13.93 5.89
C ARG A 141 -16.87 12.99 6.35
N ARG A 142 -17.90 12.81 5.51
CA ARG A 142 -19.03 11.89 5.79
C ARG A 142 -18.53 10.46 5.97
N ALA A 143 -17.73 9.94 5.04
CA ALA A 143 -17.23 8.58 5.08
C ALA A 143 -16.35 8.34 6.33
N SER A 144 -15.42 9.26 6.62
CA SER A 144 -14.57 9.18 7.81
C SER A 144 -15.39 9.19 9.10
N GLY A 145 -16.42 10.06 9.20
CA GLY A 145 -17.33 10.11 10.36
C GLY A 145 -18.09 8.79 10.56
N MET A 146 -18.67 8.22 9.50
CA MET A 146 -19.38 6.94 9.57
C MET A 146 -18.49 5.78 10.01
N LEU A 147 -17.25 5.73 9.55
CA LEU A 147 -16.28 4.73 9.95
C LEU A 147 -15.85 4.89 11.41
N ALA A 148 -15.67 6.15 11.88
CA ALA A 148 -15.37 6.45 13.27
C ALA A 148 -16.50 6.01 14.21
N GLU A 149 -17.76 6.36 13.90
CA GLU A 149 -18.95 5.94 14.65
C GLU A 149 -19.09 4.41 14.70
N ALA A 150 -18.63 3.72 13.66
CA ALA A 150 -18.61 2.27 13.61
C ALA A 150 -17.44 1.65 14.41
N GLY A 151 -16.54 2.45 14.98
CA GLY A 151 -15.38 1.99 15.74
C GLY A 151 -14.30 1.31 14.87
N MET A 152 -14.23 1.64 13.58
CA MET A 152 -13.20 1.15 12.67
C MET A 152 -11.99 2.10 12.66
N SER A 153 -10.78 1.54 12.68
CA SER A 153 -9.56 2.33 12.45
C SER A 153 -9.56 2.89 11.02
N ARG A 154 -9.19 4.16 10.88
CA ARG A 154 -9.21 4.88 9.58
C ARG A 154 -7.81 5.23 9.15
N SER A 155 -7.49 4.89 7.90
CA SER A 155 -6.37 5.50 7.17
C SER A 155 -6.94 6.48 6.15
N LEU A 156 -6.41 7.70 6.10
CA LEU A 156 -6.75 8.66 5.05
C LEU A 156 -5.55 8.79 4.11
N ASP A 157 -5.78 8.52 2.82
CA ASP A 157 -4.71 8.60 1.83
C ASP A 157 -4.69 10.00 1.23
N LEU A 158 -3.52 10.65 1.20
CA LEU A 158 -3.28 11.98 0.67
C LEU A 158 -2.27 11.88 -0.48
N MET A 159 -2.56 12.55 -1.59
CA MET A 159 -1.62 12.74 -2.69
C MET A 159 -1.07 14.16 -2.70
N THR A 160 0.25 14.26 -2.80
CA THR A 160 0.98 15.51 -2.99
C THR A 160 1.61 15.55 -4.38
N ALA A 161 2.14 16.70 -4.76
CA ALA A 161 2.77 16.91 -6.06
C ALA A 161 1.84 16.75 -7.28
N ALA A 162 0.52 16.92 -7.10
CA ALA A 162 -0.41 16.99 -8.20
C ALA A 162 -0.11 18.22 -9.10
N PRO A 163 -0.36 18.14 -10.42
CA PRO A 163 -0.15 19.26 -11.32
C PRO A 163 -0.82 20.55 -10.82
N GLY A 164 -0.05 21.62 -10.68
CA GLY A 164 -0.52 22.92 -10.20
C GLY A 164 -0.72 23.04 -8.69
N GLN A 165 -0.55 21.98 -7.92
CA GLN A 165 -0.64 22.01 -6.46
C GLN A 165 0.53 22.82 -5.86
N THR A 166 0.27 23.56 -4.80
CA THR A 166 1.26 24.33 -4.05
C THR A 166 1.46 23.76 -2.66
N VAL A 167 2.57 24.14 -1.99
CA VAL A 167 2.80 23.75 -0.59
C VAL A 167 1.65 24.20 0.32
N THR A 168 1.10 25.39 0.08
CA THR A 168 -0.05 25.91 0.87
C THR A 168 -1.32 25.09 0.65
N ASP A 169 -1.51 24.49 -0.53
CA ASP A 169 -2.64 23.58 -0.78
C ASP A 169 -2.49 22.29 0.02
N VAL A 170 -1.27 21.73 0.04
CA VAL A 170 -0.95 20.55 0.87
C VAL A 170 -1.10 20.83 2.36
N GLU A 171 -0.65 22.00 2.85
CA GLU A 171 -0.83 22.39 4.25
C GLU A 171 -2.31 22.44 4.64
N ARG A 172 -3.17 23.01 3.77
CA ARG A 172 -4.63 23.04 3.98
C ARG A 172 -5.24 21.64 4.00
N ASP A 173 -4.81 20.75 3.11
CA ASP A 173 -5.25 19.37 3.09
C ASP A 173 -4.84 18.64 4.38
N LEU A 174 -3.61 18.84 4.85
CA LEU A 174 -3.11 18.24 6.11
C LEU A 174 -3.90 18.75 7.33
N GLU A 175 -4.19 20.05 7.40
CA GLU A 175 -5.04 20.62 8.46
C GLU A 175 -6.43 20.00 8.46
N ALA A 176 -7.03 19.86 7.28
CA ALA A 176 -8.34 19.26 7.14
C ALA A 176 -8.33 17.77 7.51
N ILE A 177 -7.31 17.00 7.10
CA ILE A 177 -7.13 15.59 7.48
C ILE A 177 -6.96 15.45 9.00
N VAL A 178 -6.07 16.23 9.61
CA VAL A 178 -5.83 16.20 11.07
C VAL A 178 -7.12 16.50 11.83
N SER A 179 -7.96 17.42 11.34
CA SER A 179 -9.26 17.76 11.96
C SER A 179 -10.28 16.61 11.95
N LEU A 180 -10.09 15.61 11.08
CA LEU A 180 -10.91 14.38 11.04
C LEU A 180 -10.46 13.33 12.06
N GLU A 181 -9.34 13.59 12.77
CA GLU A 181 -8.78 12.73 13.81
C GLU A 181 -8.61 11.26 13.39
N PRO A 182 -8.02 10.96 12.20
CA PRO A 182 -7.78 9.59 11.80
C PRO A 182 -6.68 8.95 12.68
N GLU A 183 -6.65 7.64 12.69
CA GLU A 183 -5.63 6.85 13.37
C GLU A 183 -4.35 6.73 12.54
N HIS A 184 -4.46 6.94 11.21
CA HIS A 184 -3.37 6.75 10.26
C HIS A 184 -3.55 7.68 9.04
N VAL A 185 -2.43 8.10 8.45
CA VAL A 185 -2.41 8.87 7.20
C VAL A 185 -1.34 8.29 6.30
N SER A 186 -1.69 8.05 5.03
CA SER A 186 -0.72 7.71 3.99
C SER A 186 -0.52 8.92 3.09
N VAL A 187 0.73 9.32 2.86
CA VAL A 187 1.07 10.47 2.00
C VAL A 187 1.92 9.99 0.84
N TYR A 188 1.43 10.16 -0.37
CA TYR A 188 2.10 9.73 -1.60
C TYR A 188 2.38 10.94 -2.50
N CYS A 189 3.62 11.06 -2.97
CA CYS A 189 3.92 11.98 -4.08
C CYS A 189 3.42 11.37 -5.40
N LEU A 190 2.82 12.19 -6.25
CA LEU A 190 2.35 11.75 -7.56
C LEU A 190 3.52 11.29 -8.42
N THR A 191 3.50 10.03 -8.85
CA THR A 191 4.45 9.47 -9.81
C THR A 191 3.87 9.44 -11.22
N TRP A 192 4.75 9.59 -12.24
CA TRP A 192 4.38 9.67 -13.64
C TRP A 192 4.61 8.31 -14.34
N GLU A 193 3.72 7.36 -14.05
CA GLU A 193 3.87 5.98 -14.48
C GLU A 193 3.59 5.77 -15.96
N GLN A 194 4.45 4.99 -16.63
CA GLN A 194 4.29 4.67 -18.05
C GLN A 194 2.95 3.95 -18.30
N GLY A 195 2.27 4.34 -19.38
CA GLY A 195 0.99 3.76 -19.76
C GLY A 195 -0.23 4.44 -19.12
N THR A 196 -0.02 5.41 -18.23
CA THR A 196 -1.10 6.22 -17.64
C THR A 196 -1.52 7.35 -18.57
N ALA A 197 -2.74 7.87 -18.36
CA ALA A 197 -3.22 9.04 -19.10
C ALA A 197 -2.39 10.29 -18.74
N PHE A 198 -1.97 10.42 -17.46
CA PHE A 198 -1.15 11.55 -17.02
C PHE A 198 0.21 11.57 -17.70
N GLU A 199 0.91 10.44 -17.76
CA GLU A 199 2.19 10.36 -18.48
C GLU A 199 2.03 10.69 -19.97
N THR A 200 0.93 10.24 -20.59
CA THR A 200 0.60 10.58 -21.97
C THR A 200 0.37 12.10 -22.15
N GLN A 201 -0.33 12.74 -21.21
CA GLN A 201 -0.59 14.18 -21.23
C GLN A 201 0.70 14.97 -20.95
N ARG A 202 1.54 14.53 -20.01
CA ARG A 202 2.85 15.11 -19.73
C ARG A 202 3.73 15.14 -20.98
N ARG A 203 3.83 14.02 -21.69
CA ARG A 203 4.61 13.94 -22.96
C ARG A 203 4.08 14.88 -24.06
N LYS A 204 2.80 15.22 -24.03
CA LYS A 204 2.17 16.17 -24.95
C LYS A 204 2.27 17.63 -24.47
N GLY A 205 2.86 17.90 -23.31
CA GLY A 205 2.92 19.24 -22.72
C GLY A 205 1.55 19.78 -22.27
N LEU A 206 0.59 18.88 -21.97
CA LEU A 206 -0.76 19.25 -21.49
C LEU A 206 -0.86 19.24 -19.96
N LEU A 207 -0.01 18.48 -19.31
CA LEU A 207 0.19 18.49 -17.84
C LEU A 207 1.67 18.68 -17.56
N GLU A 208 1.97 19.50 -16.56
CA GLU A 208 3.33 19.74 -16.09
C GLU A 208 3.48 19.23 -14.66
N PRO A 209 4.58 18.47 -14.36
CA PRO A 209 4.90 18.11 -12.99
C PRO A 209 5.24 19.36 -12.18
N VAL A 210 5.04 19.29 -10.88
CA VAL A 210 5.64 20.29 -9.99
C VAL A 210 7.18 20.12 -10.01
N THR A 211 7.91 21.15 -9.58
CA THR A 211 9.37 21.05 -9.50
C THR A 211 9.78 20.13 -8.35
N ASP A 212 10.93 19.45 -8.47
CA ASP A 212 11.49 18.59 -7.41
C ASP A 212 11.60 19.32 -6.06
N LEU A 213 11.94 20.61 -6.09
CA LEU A 213 12.00 21.44 -4.87
C LEU A 213 10.62 21.64 -4.25
N ALA A 214 9.58 21.83 -5.06
CA ALA A 214 8.21 21.96 -4.55
C ALA A 214 7.68 20.63 -4.03
N GLU A 215 7.92 19.53 -4.75
CA GLU A 215 7.56 18.17 -4.30
C GLU A 215 8.21 17.87 -2.94
N ARG A 216 9.52 18.10 -2.83
CA ARG A 216 10.25 17.96 -1.56
C ARG A 216 9.62 18.78 -0.45
N ALA A 217 9.37 20.09 -0.69
CA ALA A 217 8.78 20.97 0.31
C ALA A 217 7.38 20.53 0.74
N MET A 218 6.56 19.99 -0.18
CA MET A 218 5.24 19.43 0.14
C MET A 218 5.34 18.21 1.06
N PHE A 219 6.29 17.32 0.79
CA PHE A 219 6.47 16.14 1.61
C PHE A 219 7.09 16.49 2.99
N GLU A 220 8.01 17.45 3.04
CA GLU A 220 8.55 17.97 4.29
C GLU A 220 7.45 18.62 5.14
N ALA A 221 6.54 19.39 4.53
CA ALA A 221 5.36 19.93 5.22
C ALA A 221 4.49 18.82 5.82
N ALA A 222 4.30 17.71 5.08
CA ALA A 222 3.56 16.56 5.60
C ALA A 222 4.24 15.94 6.82
N ILE A 223 5.56 15.73 6.78
CA ILE A 223 6.34 15.20 7.92
C ILE A 223 6.16 16.11 9.16
N ASP A 224 6.33 17.41 8.98
CA ASP A 224 6.30 18.37 10.08
C ASP A 224 4.88 18.52 10.67
N ARG A 225 3.87 18.73 9.82
CA ARG A 225 2.47 18.93 10.26
C ARG A 225 1.87 17.70 10.92
N LEU A 226 2.10 16.49 10.35
CA LEU A 226 1.63 15.25 10.96
C LEU A 226 2.40 14.93 12.24
N GLY A 227 3.70 15.19 12.29
CA GLY A 227 4.52 15.07 13.51
C GLY A 227 3.99 15.96 14.63
N ASP A 228 3.76 17.25 14.35
CA ASP A 228 3.18 18.22 15.30
C ASP A 228 1.78 17.80 15.78
N ALA A 229 1.02 17.12 14.94
CA ALA A 229 -0.30 16.56 15.28
C ALA A 229 -0.23 15.22 16.05
N GLY A 230 0.98 14.73 16.39
CA GLY A 230 1.19 13.53 17.19
C GLY A 230 1.15 12.21 16.41
N PHE A 231 1.37 12.25 15.09
CA PHE A 231 1.58 11.06 14.29
C PHE A 231 3.08 10.69 14.27
N GLU A 232 3.35 9.40 14.36
CA GLU A 232 4.68 8.84 14.12
C GLU A 232 4.87 8.60 12.62
N HIS A 233 5.86 9.22 11.99
CA HIS A 233 6.34 8.87 10.67
C HIS A 233 7.12 7.58 10.80
N TYR A 234 6.55 6.41 10.45
CA TYR A 234 7.19 5.12 10.75
C TYR A 234 7.88 4.47 9.55
N GLU A 235 7.50 4.83 8.33
CA GLU A 235 8.17 4.43 7.08
C GLU A 235 7.90 5.48 6.00
N VAL A 236 8.42 5.29 4.79
CA VAL A 236 8.50 6.30 3.71
C VAL A 236 7.23 7.13 3.54
N SER A 237 6.06 6.49 3.45
CA SER A 237 4.81 7.16 3.08
C SER A 237 3.78 7.21 4.21
N ASN A 238 4.01 6.49 5.32
CA ASN A 238 2.96 6.26 6.29
C ASN A 238 3.23 6.87 7.66
N PHE A 239 2.16 7.46 8.19
CA PHE A 239 2.12 8.14 9.49
C PHE A 239 1.00 7.55 10.33
N ALA A 240 1.25 7.26 11.60
CA ALA A 240 0.26 6.65 12.47
C ALA A 240 0.28 7.25 13.87
N ARG A 241 -0.86 7.31 14.52
CA ARG A 241 -0.89 7.52 15.96
C ARG A 241 -0.26 6.33 16.68
N PRO A 242 0.33 6.49 17.87
CA PRO A 242 0.93 5.39 18.63
C PRO A 242 -0.04 4.20 18.72
N GLY A 243 0.45 3.00 18.32
CA GLY A 243 -0.34 1.76 18.33
C GLY A 243 -1.23 1.53 17.09
N HIS A 244 -1.23 2.44 16.09
CA HIS A 244 -2.09 2.34 14.90
C HIS A 244 -1.35 2.17 13.57
N ARG A 245 -0.07 1.74 13.62
CA ARG A 245 0.67 1.40 12.39
C ARG A 245 -0.04 0.28 11.65
N CYS A 246 0.02 0.30 10.33
CA CYS A 246 -0.52 -0.78 9.50
C CYS A 246 0.36 -2.04 9.62
N ARG A 247 -0.12 -3.05 10.30
CA ARG A 247 0.61 -4.30 10.56
C ARG A 247 0.88 -5.09 9.29
N HIS A 248 0.00 -4.96 8.29
CA HIS A 248 0.19 -5.58 6.99
C HIS A 248 1.37 -4.95 6.25
N ASN A 249 1.48 -3.60 6.24
CA ASN A 249 2.61 -2.90 5.64
C ASN A 249 3.93 -3.24 6.37
N GLU A 250 3.90 -3.33 7.71
CA GLU A 250 5.06 -3.75 8.48
C GLU A 250 5.53 -5.17 8.11
N ALA A 251 4.61 -6.09 7.73
CA ALA A 251 5.00 -7.42 7.25
C ALA A 251 5.82 -7.35 5.94
N TYR A 252 5.50 -6.42 5.05
CA TYR A 252 6.27 -6.19 3.83
C TYR A 252 7.64 -5.58 4.13
N TRP A 253 7.71 -4.58 5.01
CA TRP A 253 8.97 -3.93 5.40
C TRP A 253 9.91 -4.86 6.15
N ASP A 254 9.37 -5.86 6.86
CA ASP A 254 10.15 -6.92 7.49
C ASP A 254 10.52 -8.06 6.52
N LEU A 255 10.02 -8.05 5.28
CA LEU A 255 10.11 -9.16 4.34
C LEU A 255 9.72 -10.49 4.99
N ARG A 256 8.64 -10.48 5.78
CA ARG A 256 8.02 -11.71 6.29
C ARG A 256 7.34 -12.42 5.11
N PRO A 257 7.28 -13.75 5.05
CA PRO A 257 6.49 -14.44 4.03
C PRO A 257 5.02 -14.00 4.07
N TRP A 258 4.46 -13.80 2.88
CA TRP A 258 3.03 -13.50 2.72
C TRP A 258 2.40 -14.28 1.58
N GLU A 259 1.12 -14.54 1.71
CA GLU A 259 0.31 -15.13 0.65
C GLU A 259 -0.47 -14.03 -0.07
N ALA A 260 -0.80 -14.27 -1.35
CA ALA A 260 -1.56 -13.31 -2.13
C ALA A 260 -2.44 -14.01 -3.18
N PHE A 261 -3.61 -13.42 -3.44
CA PHE A 261 -4.63 -13.94 -4.35
C PHE A 261 -5.19 -12.84 -5.24
N GLY A 262 -5.66 -13.24 -6.42
CA GLY A 262 -6.24 -12.33 -7.40
C GLY A 262 -5.28 -11.91 -8.52
N PRO A 263 -5.77 -11.20 -9.56
CA PRO A 263 -4.96 -10.79 -10.71
C PRO A 263 -3.88 -9.78 -10.30
N GLY A 264 -2.63 -10.02 -10.72
CA GLY A 264 -1.50 -9.16 -10.37
C GLY A 264 -1.01 -9.27 -8.93
N ALA A 265 -1.66 -10.05 -8.07
CA ALA A 265 -1.21 -10.28 -6.70
C ALA A 265 0.11 -11.03 -6.67
N ALA A 266 1.05 -10.58 -5.83
CA ALA A 266 2.37 -11.18 -5.68
C ALA A 266 2.50 -11.81 -4.29
N ARG A 267 2.71 -13.12 -4.20
CA ARG A 267 3.06 -13.84 -2.97
C ARG A 267 4.57 -13.96 -2.81
N PHE A 268 5.03 -14.10 -1.60
CA PHE A 268 6.45 -14.20 -1.26
C PHE A 268 6.69 -15.24 -0.16
N ASP A 269 7.63 -16.14 -0.39
CA ASP A 269 7.97 -17.22 0.56
C ASP A 269 9.25 -16.95 1.38
N GLY A 270 9.82 -15.75 1.27
CA GLY A 270 11.07 -15.34 1.88
C GLY A 270 12.26 -15.31 0.90
N ARG A 271 12.09 -15.87 -0.30
CA ARG A 271 13.13 -15.90 -1.37
C ARG A 271 12.55 -15.84 -2.77
N THR A 272 11.37 -16.34 -2.98
CA THR A 272 10.72 -16.36 -4.30
C THR A 272 9.49 -15.50 -4.27
N ARG A 273 9.40 -14.53 -5.18
CA ARG A 273 8.21 -13.77 -5.47
C ARG A 273 7.50 -14.40 -6.65
N VAL A 274 6.22 -14.68 -6.49
CA VAL A 274 5.39 -15.23 -7.58
C VAL A 274 4.22 -14.32 -7.79
N THR A 275 4.16 -13.68 -8.96
CA THR A 275 3.11 -12.71 -9.32
C THR A 275 2.10 -13.37 -10.26
N ASN A 276 0.83 -13.25 -9.95
CA ASN A 276 -0.24 -13.66 -10.82
C ASN A 276 -0.30 -12.80 -12.10
N HIS A 277 -0.92 -13.34 -13.16
CA HIS A 277 -1.09 -12.58 -14.40
C HIS A 277 -1.86 -11.27 -14.14
N ARG A 278 -1.29 -10.13 -14.57
CA ARG A 278 -1.86 -8.78 -14.30
C ARG A 278 -3.20 -8.54 -14.98
N SER A 279 -3.46 -9.08 -16.17
CA SER A 279 -4.75 -8.93 -16.85
C SER A 279 -5.84 -9.73 -16.11
N THR A 280 -6.82 -9.02 -15.56
CA THR A 280 -7.97 -9.61 -14.85
C THR A 280 -8.69 -10.66 -15.70
N THR A 281 -8.96 -10.37 -16.97
CA THR A 281 -9.66 -11.31 -17.86
C THR A 281 -8.82 -12.54 -18.17
N THR A 282 -7.52 -12.39 -18.34
CA THR A 282 -6.61 -13.53 -18.57
C THR A 282 -6.50 -14.39 -17.30
N TRP A 283 -6.35 -13.75 -16.12
CA TRP A 283 -6.32 -14.47 -14.85
C TRP A 283 -7.60 -15.27 -14.64
N ILE A 284 -8.80 -14.67 -14.82
CA ILE A 284 -10.08 -15.36 -14.72
C ILE A 284 -10.11 -16.60 -15.65
N LYS A 285 -9.77 -16.41 -16.92
CA LYS A 285 -9.76 -17.52 -17.91
C LYS A 285 -8.82 -18.65 -17.50
N ARG A 286 -7.62 -18.34 -17.04
CA ARG A 286 -6.63 -19.33 -16.61
C ARG A 286 -7.15 -20.13 -15.41
N VAL A 287 -7.59 -19.43 -14.36
CA VAL A 287 -8.07 -20.09 -13.13
C VAL A 287 -9.31 -20.94 -13.39
N LEU A 288 -10.30 -20.41 -14.11
CA LEU A 288 -11.53 -21.14 -14.43
C LEU A 288 -11.26 -22.33 -15.37
N GLY A 289 -10.24 -22.21 -16.23
CA GLY A 289 -9.76 -23.29 -17.09
C GLY A 289 -8.86 -24.33 -16.40
N GLY A 290 -8.62 -24.20 -15.09
CA GLY A 290 -7.74 -25.11 -14.34
C GLY A 290 -6.25 -24.93 -14.62
N HIS A 291 -5.85 -23.78 -15.18
CA HIS A 291 -4.45 -23.45 -15.46
C HIS A 291 -3.83 -22.62 -14.33
N ASP A 292 -2.52 -22.73 -14.17
CA ASP A 292 -1.76 -21.91 -13.22
C ASP A 292 -1.93 -20.40 -13.52
N PRO A 293 -2.40 -19.58 -12.58
CA PRO A 293 -2.56 -18.13 -12.77
C PRO A 293 -1.24 -17.35 -12.81
N THR A 294 -0.11 -17.98 -12.53
CA THR A 294 1.21 -17.32 -12.48
C THR A 294 1.52 -16.61 -13.78
N GLY A 295 1.88 -15.34 -13.67
CA GLY A 295 2.37 -14.50 -14.76
C GLY A 295 3.89 -14.37 -14.74
N ASP A 296 4.48 -14.27 -13.54
CA ASP A 296 5.93 -14.11 -13.36
C ASP A 296 6.40 -14.84 -12.10
N ARG A 297 7.69 -15.21 -12.10
CA ARG A 297 8.37 -15.83 -10.96
C ARG A 297 9.80 -15.30 -10.87
N ASP A 298 10.08 -14.64 -9.77
CA ASP A 298 11.41 -14.12 -9.44
C ASP A 298 11.96 -14.89 -8.22
N ALA A 299 13.05 -15.63 -8.45
CA ALA A 299 13.71 -16.45 -7.43
C ALA A 299 15.10 -15.88 -7.15
N MET A 300 15.25 -15.27 -5.99
CA MET A 300 16.47 -14.60 -5.58
C MET A 300 17.51 -15.57 -5.00
N SER A 301 18.78 -15.31 -5.27
CA SER A 301 19.90 -15.87 -4.52
C SER A 301 19.87 -15.37 -3.05
N ALA A 302 20.69 -15.95 -2.19
CA ALA A 302 20.77 -15.51 -0.80
C ALA A 302 21.28 -14.05 -0.68
N GLU A 303 22.23 -13.67 -1.55
CA GLU A 303 22.77 -12.32 -1.57
C GLU A 303 21.76 -11.29 -2.10
N GLU A 304 21.06 -11.58 -3.20
CA GLU A 304 20.00 -10.72 -3.73
C GLU A 304 18.89 -10.51 -2.71
N ALA A 305 18.43 -11.56 -2.04
CA ALA A 305 17.44 -11.44 -0.96
C ALA A 305 17.96 -10.62 0.24
N ALA A 306 19.27 -10.71 0.55
CA ALA A 306 19.86 -9.88 1.60
C ALA A 306 19.96 -8.42 1.18
N ARG A 307 20.30 -8.12 -0.08
CA ARG A 307 20.33 -6.76 -0.63
C ARG A 307 18.93 -6.13 -0.66
N GLU A 308 17.93 -6.88 -1.12
CA GLU A 308 16.53 -6.41 -1.04
C GLU A 308 16.11 -6.13 0.41
N ARG A 309 16.44 -7.00 1.36
CA ARG A 309 16.17 -6.80 2.78
C ARG A 309 16.84 -5.54 3.34
N LEU A 310 18.06 -5.23 2.88
CA LEU A 310 18.74 -4.00 3.27
C LEU A 310 17.96 -2.76 2.79
N VAL A 311 17.61 -2.74 1.51
CA VAL A 311 16.84 -1.63 0.90
C VAL A 311 15.50 -1.46 1.58
N VAL A 312 14.73 -2.54 1.70
CA VAL A 312 13.38 -2.52 2.29
C VAL A 312 13.42 -2.11 3.77
N GLY A 313 14.41 -2.63 4.53
CA GLY A 313 14.60 -2.27 5.93
C GLY A 313 14.96 -0.80 6.15
N LEU A 314 15.75 -0.21 5.25
CA LEU A 314 16.14 1.20 5.30
C LEU A 314 15.00 2.17 4.88
N ARG A 315 13.92 1.69 4.28
CA ARG A 315 12.70 2.51 4.05
C ARG A 315 11.93 2.79 5.34
N ARG A 316 12.22 2.07 6.42
CA ARG A 316 11.66 2.33 7.75
C ARG A 316 12.46 3.41 8.46
N ARG A 317 11.76 4.33 9.15
CA ARG A 317 12.42 5.37 9.98
C ARG A 317 13.31 4.79 11.09
N ALA A 318 12.93 3.61 11.59
CA ALA A 318 13.75 2.87 12.56
C ALA A 318 15.03 2.29 11.96
N GLY A 319 15.12 2.18 10.62
CA GLY A 319 16.22 1.50 9.96
C GLY A 319 16.31 0.02 10.32
N ILE A 320 17.53 -0.52 10.35
CA ILE A 320 17.83 -1.91 10.66
C ILE A 320 18.78 -2.00 11.86
N THR A 321 18.61 -3.05 12.68
CA THR A 321 19.60 -3.50 13.66
C THR A 321 20.56 -4.45 12.95
N VAL A 322 21.87 -4.15 12.97
CA VAL A 322 22.89 -4.91 12.23
C VAL A 322 22.91 -6.39 12.63
N ALA A 323 22.80 -6.67 13.94
CA ALA A 323 22.81 -8.05 14.46
C ALA A 323 21.57 -8.85 14.03
N ASP A 324 20.36 -8.23 14.06
CA ASP A 324 19.14 -8.91 13.61
C ASP A 324 19.18 -9.14 12.09
N PHE A 325 19.68 -8.15 11.35
CA PHE A 325 19.85 -8.25 9.90
C PHE A 325 20.78 -9.41 9.55
N GLU A 326 21.93 -9.52 10.21
CA GLU A 326 22.91 -10.62 10.00
C GLU A 326 22.29 -11.98 10.36
N THR A 327 21.58 -12.05 11.48
CA THR A 327 20.93 -13.29 11.92
C THR A 327 19.92 -13.81 10.89
N VAL A 328 19.17 -12.91 10.25
CA VAL A 328 18.11 -13.29 9.31
C VAL A 328 18.64 -13.51 7.90
N SER A 329 19.58 -12.67 7.44
CA SER A 329 20.07 -12.69 6.05
C SER A 329 21.32 -13.53 5.84
N GLY A 330 22.11 -13.76 6.89
CA GLY A 330 23.44 -14.39 6.83
C GLY A 330 24.54 -13.43 6.36
N PHE A 331 24.26 -12.14 6.21
CA PHE A 331 25.19 -11.10 5.75
C PHE A 331 25.15 -9.89 6.68
N THR A 332 26.24 -9.17 6.80
CA THR A 332 26.21 -7.83 7.38
C THR A 332 25.86 -6.79 6.29
N PRO A 333 25.26 -5.64 6.65
CA PRO A 333 25.04 -4.54 5.69
C PRO A 333 26.31 -4.11 4.97
N ARG A 334 27.44 -4.09 5.70
CA ARG A 334 28.74 -3.71 5.14
C ARG A 334 29.34 -4.75 4.20
N GLN A 335 29.06 -6.05 4.35
CA GLN A 335 29.44 -7.04 3.34
C GLN A 335 28.71 -6.80 2.01
N LEU A 336 27.48 -6.29 2.06
CA LEU A 336 26.67 -6.06 0.86
C LEU A 336 26.95 -4.70 0.20
N ALA A 337 27.15 -3.62 0.98
CA ALA A 337 27.14 -2.27 0.45
C ALA A 337 28.09 -1.29 1.20
N ALA A 338 29.30 -1.73 1.63
CA ALA A 338 30.21 -0.90 2.43
C ALA A 338 30.47 0.48 1.82
N LYS A 339 30.84 0.52 0.52
CA LYS A 339 31.18 1.79 -0.16
C LYS A 339 29.98 2.74 -0.26
N SER A 340 28.80 2.19 -0.49
CA SER A 340 27.56 2.98 -0.57
C SER A 340 27.20 3.53 0.79
N ILE A 341 27.27 2.72 1.84
CA ILE A 341 27.01 3.13 3.23
C ILE A 341 27.99 4.23 3.66
N ASP A 342 29.30 4.06 3.40
CA ASP A 342 30.30 5.06 3.74
C ASP A 342 30.03 6.40 3.03
N ARG A 343 29.66 6.38 1.76
CA ARG A 343 29.28 7.55 1.00
C ARG A 343 28.01 8.20 1.58
N TRP A 344 26.94 7.43 1.83
CA TRP A 344 25.69 7.96 2.40
C TRP A 344 25.91 8.62 3.76
N ILE A 345 26.80 8.07 4.61
CA ILE A 345 27.18 8.67 5.89
C ILE A 345 27.94 9.96 5.67
N ALA A 346 28.92 9.96 4.75
CA ALA A 346 29.71 11.17 4.45
C ALA A 346 28.82 12.30 3.87
N ASP A 347 27.79 11.96 3.10
CA ASP A 347 26.84 12.89 2.50
C ASP A 347 25.72 13.29 3.48
N GLY A 348 25.71 12.77 4.70
CA GLY A 348 24.68 13.07 5.72
C GLY A 348 23.32 12.40 5.44
N LEU A 349 23.28 11.40 4.57
CA LEU A 349 22.05 10.69 4.16
C LEU A 349 21.75 9.47 5.04
N ALA A 350 22.75 8.92 5.72
CA ALA A 350 22.59 7.79 6.63
C ALA A 350 23.38 7.99 7.92
N VAL A 351 22.97 7.28 8.95
CA VAL A 351 23.65 7.21 10.25
C VAL A 351 23.84 5.75 10.63
N GLU A 352 25.04 5.40 11.11
CA GLU A 352 25.35 4.10 11.69
C GLU A 352 25.90 4.31 13.11
N GLU A 353 25.08 4.01 14.10
CA GLU A 353 25.42 4.17 15.51
C GLU A 353 24.81 3.01 16.34
N GLU A 354 25.51 2.62 17.40
CA GLU A 354 25.05 1.61 18.38
C GLU A 354 24.52 0.32 17.75
N GLY A 355 25.13 -0.13 16.65
CA GLY A 355 24.73 -1.35 15.94
C GLY A 355 23.45 -1.21 15.12
N ARG A 356 23.04 0.01 14.82
CA ARG A 356 21.90 0.33 13.95
C ARG A 356 22.36 1.15 12.75
N LEU A 357 21.68 0.94 11.61
CA LEU A 357 21.84 1.73 10.38
C LEU A 357 20.44 2.23 9.95
N TRP A 358 20.32 3.53 9.73
CA TRP A 358 19.08 4.17 9.27
C TRP A 358 19.36 5.37 8.36
N LEU A 359 18.37 5.74 7.56
CA LEU A 359 18.44 6.97 6.77
C LEU A 359 18.05 8.19 7.61
N THR A 360 18.76 9.28 7.38
CA THR A 360 18.34 10.60 7.88
C THR A 360 17.05 11.05 7.18
N ARG A 361 16.48 12.20 7.58
CA ARG A 361 15.34 12.79 6.86
C ARG A 361 15.72 13.04 5.39
N ASP A 362 16.88 13.63 5.13
CA ASP A 362 17.38 13.91 3.78
C ASP A 362 17.63 12.61 3.00
N GLY A 363 18.21 11.60 3.62
CA GLY A 363 18.41 10.28 3.01
C GLY A 363 17.09 9.61 2.63
N LEU A 364 16.05 9.73 3.46
CA LEU A 364 14.74 9.16 3.15
C LEU A 364 14.10 9.84 1.93
N LEU A 365 14.20 11.18 1.85
CA LEU A 365 13.63 11.98 0.75
C LEU A 365 14.28 11.68 -0.61
N VAL A 366 15.51 11.18 -0.64
CA VAL A 366 16.23 10.81 -1.87
C VAL A 366 16.45 9.30 -1.98
N SER A 367 15.77 8.52 -1.15
CA SER A 367 16.07 7.10 -0.95
C SER A 367 16.00 6.28 -2.24
N ASP A 368 15.05 6.53 -3.13
CA ASP A 368 14.92 5.77 -4.38
C ASP A 368 16.16 5.89 -5.27
N SER A 369 16.88 7.02 -5.21
CA SER A 369 18.15 7.18 -5.92
C SER A 369 19.31 6.40 -5.30
N LEU A 370 19.21 6.02 -4.04
CA LEU A 370 20.26 5.28 -3.31
C LEU A 370 20.26 3.79 -3.64
N TRP A 371 19.11 3.23 -4.02
CA TRP A 371 18.93 1.79 -4.16
C TRP A 371 19.68 1.19 -5.34
N ALA A 372 19.91 1.97 -6.41
CA ALA A 372 20.71 1.55 -7.56
C ALA A 372 22.16 1.17 -7.20
N ASP A 373 22.64 1.61 -6.04
CA ASP A 373 24.00 1.28 -5.56
C ASP A 373 24.04 -0.03 -4.77
N VAL A 374 22.88 -0.61 -4.44
CA VAL A 374 22.76 -1.81 -3.60
C VAL A 374 22.18 -2.97 -4.38
N LEU A 375 21.18 -2.73 -5.22
CA LEU A 375 20.48 -3.72 -6.05
C LEU A 375 21.19 -3.89 -7.40
#